data_6c0bc1e240666a1c05200792e980f737
#
_entry.id   6c0bc1e240666a1c05200792e980f737
#
_cell.length_a   1.000
_cell.length_b   1.000
_cell.length_c   1.000
_cell.angle_alpha   90.00
_cell.angle_beta   90.00
_cell.angle_gamma   90.00
#
_symmetry.space_group_name_H-M   'P 1'
#
loop_
_entity.id
_entity.type
_entity.pdbx_description
1 polymer ?
#
loop_
_entity_poly.entity_id
_entity_poly.type
_entity_poly.pdbx_seq_one_letter_code
_entity_poly.pdbx_strand_id
1 'polypeptide(L)'
;DLVARYALRNSDSMSLLVKKLAESVMQPSSYNRLKNIVSSAGESVGVRTVIDYVGYLEETWLIFSIENYAARFAERESNRKYYFIDNGILNLFIFNPETLLLENLVAVSLYRMVGKELYFYNQNVEVDFYIPDQKWLVQVSYNISDTQIFTREVNGLLKTAKFLKAEKLQIVTRNEERTVEQDGFTIEVIPIWKWMIMLENK
;
A
#
# COMPACT_ATOMS: atom_id res chain seq x y z
N ASP A 1 -24.90 2.07 2.69
CA ASP A 1 -25.29 0.85 2.03
C ASP A 1 -25.00 0.92 0.53
N LEU A 2 -23.84 0.34 0.13
CA LEU A 2 -23.34 0.35 -1.25
C LEU A 2 -24.32 -0.29 -2.24
N VAL A 3 -24.93 -1.41 -1.84
CA VAL A 3 -25.84 -2.17 -2.70
C VAL A 3 -27.05 -1.35 -3.10
N ALA A 4 -27.66 -0.66 -2.13
CA ALA A 4 -28.83 0.20 -2.41
C ALA A 4 -28.42 1.47 -3.17
N ARG A 5 -27.31 2.12 -2.78
CA ARG A 5 -26.85 3.38 -3.39
C ARG A 5 -26.52 3.23 -4.88
N TYR A 6 -25.87 2.15 -5.27
CA TYR A 6 -25.45 1.92 -6.65
C TYR A 6 -26.30 0.89 -7.40
N ALA A 7 -27.44 0.46 -6.81
CA ALA A 7 -28.35 -0.54 -7.38
C ALA A 7 -27.62 -1.78 -7.90
N LEU A 8 -26.68 -2.32 -7.09
CA LEU A 8 -25.84 -3.43 -7.49
C LEU A 8 -26.66 -4.69 -7.75
N ARG A 9 -26.50 -5.27 -8.93
CA ARG A 9 -27.19 -6.50 -9.33
C ARG A 9 -26.62 -7.75 -8.67
N ASN A 10 -25.33 -7.72 -8.28
CA ASN A 10 -24.62 -8.84 -7.67
C ASN A 10 -23.83 -8.36 -6.45
N SER A 11 -24.45 -8.47 -5.28
CA SER A 11 -23.85 -8.13 -3.98
C SER A 11 -22.73 -9.09 -3.57
N ASP A 12 -22.81 -10.35 -4.01
CA ASP A 12 -21.86 -11.40 -3.64
C ASP A 12 -20.53 -11.19 -4.34
N SER A 13 -20.56 -10.81 -5.62
CA SER A 13 -19.36 -10.39 -6.35
C SER A 13 -18.67 -9.16 -5.71
N MET A 14 -19.44 -8.18 -5.24
CA MET A 14 -18.90 -7.02 -4.53
C MET A 14 -18.26 -7.44 -3.20
N SER A 15 -18.95 -8.26 -2.40
CA SER A 15 -18.45 -8.77 -1.12
C SER A 15 -17.16 -9.57 -1.30
N LEU A 16 -17.10 -10.41 -2.34
CA LEU A 16 -15.92 -11.18 -2.68
C LEU A 16 -14.76 -10.28 -3.12
N LEU A 17 -15.04 -9.24 -3.91
CA LEU A 17 -14.03 -8.27 -4.32
C LEU A 17 -13.41 -7.55 -3.11
N VAL A 18 -14.23 -7.12 -2.13
CA VAL A 18 -13.76 -6.48 -0.89
C VAL A 18 -12.83 -7.42 -0.11
N LYS A 19 -13.23 -8.69 0.06
CA LYS A 19 -12.39 -9.70 0.72
C LYS A 19 -11.06 -9.90 0.00
N LYS A 20 -11.09 -9.95 -1.34
CA LYS A 20 -9.88 -10.15 -2.14
C LYS A 20 -8.97 -8.92 -2.15
N LEU A 21 -9.52 -7.72 -2.13
CA LEU A 21 -8.74 -6.50 -1.93
C LEU A 21 -8.07 -6.49 -0.55
N ALA A 22 -8.76 -6.91 0.52
CA ALA A 22 -8.19 -7.02 1.85
C ALA A 22 -7.03 -8.03 1.93
N GLU A 23 -7.19 -9.21 1.32
CA GLU A 23 -6.13 -10.22 1.24
C GLU A 23 -4.92 -9.77 0.38
N SER A 24 -5.11 -8.82 -0.54
CA SER A 24 -4.09 -8.31 -1.46
C SER A 24 -3.55 -6.92 -1.09
N VAL A 25 -3.88 -6.40 0.08
CA VAL A 25 -3.21 -5.22 0.64
C VAL A 25 -1.69 -5.46 0.61
N MET A 26 -0.89 -4.45 0.32
CA MET A 26 0.55 -4.51 0.07
C MET A 26 0.95 -4.98 -1.35
N GLN A 27 0.08 -5.61 -2.11
CA GLN A 27 0.45 -6.14 -3.42
C GLN A 27 -0.23 -5.40 -4.57
N PRO A 28 0.52 -5.02 -5.63
CA PRO A 28 -0.09 -4.45 -6.82
C PRO A 28 -1.09 -5.41 -7.45
N SER A 29 -2.27 -4.92 -7.76
CA SER A 29 -3.34 -5.70 -8.38
C SER A 29 -3.94 -4.97 -9.57
N SER A 30 -3.99 -5.65 -10.73
CA SER A 30 -4.67 -5.15 -11.91
C SER A 30 -6.16 -5.52 -11.89
N TYR A 31 -6.99 -4.75 -12.61
CA TYR A 31 -8.40 -5.07 -12.77
C TYR A 31 -8.64 -6.45 -13.38
N ASN A 32 -7.78 -6.89 -14.30
CA ASN A 32 -7.84 -8.25 -14.85
C ASN A 32 -7.54 -9.32 -13.80
N ARG A 33 -6.55 -9.08 -12.93
CA ARG A 33 -6.24 -9.98 -11.82
C ARG A 33 -7.42 -10.06 -10.84
N LEU A 34 -7.98 -8.92 -10.44
CA LEU A 34 -9.14 -8.86 -9.56
C LEU A 34 -10.36 -9.58 -10.19
N LYS A 35 -10.65 -9.32 -11.47
CA LYS A 35 -11.70 -10.02 -12.22
C LYS A 35 -11.49 -11.54 -12.20
N ASN A 36 -10.28 -12.01 -12.49
CA ASN A 36 -9.99 -13.45 -12.52
C ASN A 36 -10.18 -14.11 -11.15
N ILE A 37 -9.78 -13.43 -10.06
CA ILE A 37 -9.96 -13.90 -8.69
C ILE A 37 -11.47 -14.01 -8.35
N VAL A 38 -12.26 -12.98 -8.64
CA VAL A 38 -13.70 -13.01 -8.41
C VAL A 38 -14.36 -14.10 -9.25
N SER A 39 -13.97 -14.25 -10.52
CA SER A 39 -14.53 -15.29 -11.39
C SER A 39 -14.16 -16.72 -10.97
N SER A 40 -12.97 -16.92 -10.40
CA SER A 40 -12.55 -18.27 -9.91
C SER A 40 -13.35 -18.76 -8.70
N ALA A 41 -14.01 -17.86 -8.00
CA ALA A 41 -14.91 -18.20 -6.88
C ALA A 41 -16.37 -18.45 -7.31
N GLY A 42 -16.62 -18.61 -8.61
CA GLY A 42 -17.94 -18.96 -9.16
C GLY A 42 -18.76 -17.76 -9.63
N GLU A 43 -18.25 -16.53 -9.44
CA GLU A 43 -18.95 -15.30 -9.81
C GLU A 43 -18.50 -14.81 -11.20
N SER A 44 -19.40 -14.83 -12.17
CA SER A 44 -19.10 -14.30 -13.52
C SER A 44 -19.19 -12.79 -13.56
N VAL A 45 -18.04 -12.12 -13.59
CA VAL A 45 -17.96 -10.66 -13.70
C VAL A 45 -17.10 -10.22 -14.89
N GLY A 46 -17.49 -9.13 -15.54
CA GLY A 46 -16.67 -8.45 -16.55
C GLY A 46 -15.62 -7.53 -15.92
N VAL A 47 -14.54 -7.24 -16.63
CA VAL A 47 -13.52 -6.26 -16.17
C VAL A 47 -14.16 -4.90 -15.90
N ARG A 48 -15.10 -4.48 -16.75
CA ARG A 48 -15.81 -3.19 -16.58
C ARG A 48 -16.56 -3.13 -15.24
N THR A 49 -17.25 -4.21 -14.88
CA THR A 49 -17.95 -4.31 -13.59
C THR A 49 -16.97 -4.20 -12.41
N VAL A 50 -15.78 -4.82 -12.51
CA VAL A 50 -14.76 -4.71 -11.45
C VAL A 50 -14.23 -3.28 -11.35
N ILE A 51 -14.02 -2.58 -12.47
CA ILE A 51 -13.62 -1.17 -12.48
C ILE A 51 -14.68 -0.32 -11.77
N ASP A 52 -15.97 -0.50 -12.13
CA ASP A 52 -17.07 0.25 -11.53
C ASP A 52 -17.17 -0.03 -10.02
N TYR A 53 -17.01 -1.29 -9.61
CA TYR A 53 -17.03 -1.69 -8.19
C TYR A 53 -15.87 -1.10 -7.39
N VAL A 54 -14.65 -1.13 -7.92
CA VAL A 54 -13.50 -0.47 -7.28
C VAL A 54 -13.76 1.03 -7.15
N GLY A 55 -14.29 1.68 -8.19
CA GLY A 55 -14.69 3.08 -8.15
C GLY A 55 -15.69 3.38 -7.03
N TYR A 56 -16.72 2.54 -6.85
CA TYR A 56 -17.70 2.71 -5.77
C TYR A 56 -17.08 2.54 -4.38
N LEU A 57 -16.11 1.63 -4.22
CA LEU A 57 -15.39 1.46 -2.96
C LEU A 57 -14.51 2.67 -2.64
N GLU A 58 -13.87 3.27 -3.65
CA GLU A 58 -13.08 4.51 -3.51
C GLU A 58 -13.99 5.73 -3.22
N GLU A 59 -15.11 5.90 -3.94
CA GLU A 59 -16.06 6.98 -3.72
C GLU A 59 -16.71 6.95 -2.33
N THR A 60 -16.85 5.78 -1.76
CA THR A 60 -17.40 5.60 -0.40
C THR A 60 -16.35 5.61 0.70
N TRP A 61 -15.11 5.92 0.36
CA TRP A 61 -14.00 5.96 1.31
C TRP A 61 -13.78 4.65 2.08
N LEU A 62 -14.12 3.51 1.46
CA LEU A 62 -13.76 2.23 2.03
C LEU A 62 -12.29 1.89 1.77
N ILE A 63 -11.84 2.21 0.56
CA ILE A 63 -10.47 2.02 0.12
C ILE A 63 -9.94 3.28 -0.57
N PHE A 64 -8.64 3.35 -0.73
CA PHE A 64 -7.94 4.23 -1.67
C PHE A 64 -6.86 3.44 -2.39
N SER A 65 -6.39 3.96 -3.53
CA SER A 65 -5.31 3.35 -4.28
C SER A 65 -4.14 4.29 -4.47
N ILE A 66 -2.95 3.71 -4.61
CA ILE A 66 -1.72 4.42 -4.98
C ILE A 66 -1.12 3.80 -6.22
N GLU A 67 -0.41 4.60 -7.01
CA GLU A 67 0.17 4.23 -8.29
C GLU A 67 1.65 3.89 -8.16
N ASN A 68 2.17 3.11 -9.12
CA ASN A 68 3.60 2.88 -9.21
C ASN A 68 4.29 4.09 -9.87
N TYR A 69 5.17 4.76 -9.14
CA TYR A 69 5.90 5.91 -9.65
C TYR A 69 6.75 5.60 -10.89
N ALA A 70 7.33 4.39 -10.96
CA ALA A 70 8.17 3.95 -12.06
C ALA A 70 7.39 3.48 -13.30
N ALA A 71 6.09 3.24 -13.19
CA ALA A 71 5.29 2.69 -14.27
C ALA A 71 4.97 3.72 -15.37
N ARG A 72 4.76 3.24 -16.58
CA ARG A 72 4.21 4.04 -17.67
C ARG A 72 2.74 4.36 -17.39
N PHE A 73 2.23 5.42 -18.02
CA PHE A 73 0.86 5.91 -17.77
C PHE A 73 -0.22 4.80 -17.81
N ALA A 74 -0.23 3.97 -18.84
CA ALA A 74 -1.21 2.89 -18.97
C ALA A 74 -1.11 1.82 -17.85
N GLU A 75 0.10 1.58 -17.34
CA GLU A 75 0.33 0.63 -16.25
C GLU A 75 -0.06 1.25 -14.91
N ARG A 76 0.14 2.55 -14.71
CA ARG A 76 -0.31 3.27 -13.50
C ARG A 76 -1.82 3.16 -13.32
N GLU A 77 -2.58 3.31 -14.40
CA GLU A 77 -4.03 3.21 -14.38
C GLU A 77 -4.55 1.81 -14.09
N SER A 78 -3.80 0.77 -14.49
CA SER A 78 -4.29 -0.60 -14.48
C SER A 78 -3.71 -1.49 -13.38
N ASN A 79 -2.63 -1.09 -12.70
CA ASN A 79 -1.92 -1.89 -11.70
C ASN A 79 -1.56 -1.04 -10.48
N ARG A 80 -2.44 -1.03 -9.49
CA ARG A 80 -2.37 -0.19 -8.29
C ARG A 80 -2.26 -1.04 -7.02
N LYS A 81 -1.67 -0.46 -5.96
CA LYS A 81 -1.84 -0.98 -4.59
C LYS A 81 -3.10 -0.36 -3.99
N TYR A 82 -3.90 -1.18 -3.32
CA TYR A 82 -5.13 -0.77 -2.65
C TYR A 82 -4.97 -0.88 -1.14
N TYR A 83 -5.45 0.11 -0.42
CA TYR A 83 -5.42 0.18 1.03
C TYR A 83 -6.80 0.53 1.58
N PHE A 84 -7.11 0.02 2.77
CA PHE A 84 -8.34 0.36 3.47
C PHE A 84 -8.14 1.63 4.29
N ILE A 85 -9.15 2.51 4.30
CA ILE A 85 -9.06 3.78 5.06
C ILE A 85 -9.05 3.56 6.58
N ASP A 86 -9.47 2.40 7.04
CA ASP A 86 -9.59 2.02 8.45
C ASP A 86 -9.08 0.60 8.70
N ASN A 87 -8.13 0.47 9.64
CA ASN A 87 -7.55 -0.82 10.03
C ASN A 87 -8.54 -1.75 10.73
N GLY A 88 -9.54 -1.21 11.44
CA GLY A 88 -10.58 -2.01 12.07
C GLY A 88 -11.44 -2.71 11.03
N ILE A 89 -11.78 -2.01 9.94
CA ILE A 89 -12.51 -2.59 8.82
C ILE A 89 -11.64 -3.65 8.12
N LEU A 90 -10.38 -3.33 7.81
CA LEU A 90 -9.46 -4.28 7.18
C LEU A 90 -9.33 -5.58 7.99
N ASN A 91 -9.20 -5.46 9.32
CA ASN A 91 -9.03 -6.58 10.23
C ASN A 91 -10.21 -7.57 10.24
N LEU A 92 -11.41 -7.16 9.78
CA LEU A 92 -12.56 -8.05 9.66
C LEU A 92 -12.40 -9.11 8.55
N PHE A 93 -11.49 -8.88 7.61
CA PHE A 93 -11.36 -9.70 6.40
C PHE A 93 -10.08 -10.53 6.31
N ILE A 94 -9.11 -10.29 7.19
CA ILE A 94 -7.77 -10.89 7.10
C ILE A 94 -7.44 -11.80 8.28
N PHE A 95 -6.60 -12.80 7.99
CA PHE A 95 -6.08 -13.74 8.97
C PHE A 95 -4.57 -13.47 9.17
N ASN A 96 -4.06 -13.49 10.42
CA ASN A 96 -2.69 -13.09 10.76
C ASN A 96 -2.35 -11.66 10.27
N PRO A 97 -3.03 -10.64 10.80
CA PRO A 97 -3.12 -9.33 10.18
C PRO A 97 -1.94 -8.40 10.45
N GLU A 98 -0.99 -8.74 11.31
CA GLU A 98 -0.07 -7.77 11.93
C GLU A 98 0.76 -6.99 10.89
N THR A 99 1.34 -7.69 9.92
CA THR A 99 2.15 -7.05 8.86
C THR A 99 1.28 -6.18 7.95
N LEU A 100 0.12 -6.71 7.53
CA LEU A 100 -0.83 -6.01 6.66
C LEU A 100 -1.38 -4.75 7.35
N LEU A 101 -1.73 -4.86 8.63
CA LEU A 101 -2.24 -3.71 9.40
C LEU A 101 -1.18 -2.64 9.62
N LEU A 102 0.09 -3.02 9.81
CA LEU A 102 1.18 -2.05 9.96
C LEU A 102 1.36 -1.23 8.67
N GLU A 103 1.46 -1.90 7.52
CA GLU A 103 1.63 -1.19 6.24
C GLU A 103 0.39 -0.37 5.90
N ASN A 104 -0.82 -0.90 6.13
CA ASN A 104 -2.04 -0.14 5.90
C ASN A 104 -2.13 1.12 6.79
N LEU A 105 -1.69 1.03 8.06
CA LEU A 105 -1.65 2.19 8.95
C LEU A 105 -0.69 3.27 8.44
N VAL A 106 0.50 2.87 7.97
CA VAL A 106 1.46 3.79 7.35
C VAL A 106 0.87 4.42 6.09
N ALA A 107 0.25 3.61 5.22
CA ALA A 107 -0.41 4.08 4.00
C ALA A 107 -1.48 5.13 4.30
N VAL A 108 -2.39 4.86 5.25
CA VAL A 108 -3.44 5.79 5.66
C VAL A 108 -2.86 7.10 6.20
N SER A 109 -1.82 7.00 7.03
CA SER A 109 -1.18 8.19 7.62
C SER A 109 -0.52 9.07 6.55
N LEU A 110 0.20 8.47 5.61
CA LEU A 110 0.81 9.18 4.49
C LEU A 110 -0.24 9.74 3.52
N TYR A 111 -1.27 8.96 3.20
CA TYR A 111 -2.34 9.41 2.30
C TYR A 111 -3.12 10.61 2.87
N ARG A 112 -3.35 10.65 4.19
CA ARG A 112 -3.93 11.82 4.86
C ARG A 112 -3.07 13.06 4.74
N MET A 113 -1.75 12.90 4.69
CA MET A 113 -0.80 14.01 4.59
C MET A 113 -0.64 14.55 3.17
N VAL A 114 -0.53 13.67 2.15
CA VAL A 114 -0.17 14.07 0.78
C VAL A 114 -1.21 13.67 -0.29
N GLY A 115 -2.26 12.95 0.08
CA GLY A 115 -3.31 12.55 -0.86
C GLY A 115 -2.75 11.73 -2.02
N LYS A 116 -3.11 12.15 -3.24
CA LYS A 116 -2.74 11.47 -4.50
C LYS A 116 -1.25 11.57 -4.86
N GLU A 117 -0.47 12.38 -4.16
CA GLU A 117 0.99 12.48 -4.33
C GLU A 117 1.75 11.36 -3.57
N LEU A 118 1.04 10.38 -3.07
CA LEU A 118 1.61 9.15 -2.50
C LEU A 118 1.70 8.08 -3.59
N TYR A 119 2.90 7.52 -3.77
CA TYR A 119 3.20 6.47 -4.74
C TYR A 119 3.88 5.28 -4.05
N PHE A 120 3.86 4.11 -4.67
CA PHE A 120 4.84 3.06 -4.43
C PHE A 120 5.88 3.04 -5.56
N TYR A 121 7.02 2.43 -5.33
CA TYR A 121 8.03 2.22 -6.36
C TYR A 121 8.26 0.73 -6.56
N ASN A 122 8.08 0.26 -7.80
CA ASN A 122 8.36 -1.12 -8.17
C ASN A 122 8.86 -1.17 -9.62
N GLN A 123 10.15 -1.45 -9.78
CA GLN A 123 10.79 -1.71 -11.07
C GLN A 123 11.76 -2.90 -10.96
N ASN A 124 12.93 -2.70 -10.35
CA ASN A 124 13.92 -3.75 -10.08
C ASN A 124 14.00 -4.11 -8.59
N VAL A 125 13.49 -3.24 -7.76
CA VAL A 125 13.28 -3.38 -6.31
C VAL A 125 11.96 -2.76 -5.99
N GLU A 126 11.36 -3.17 -4.89
CA GLU A 126 10.13 -2.57 -4.37
C GLU A 126 10.46 -1.70 -3.16
N VAL A 127 9.82 -0.51 -3.10
CA VAL A 127 9.72 0.33 -1.91
C VAL A 127 8.26 0.68 -1.73
N ASP A 128 7.76 0.53 -0.50
CA ASP A 128 6.34 0.60 -0.21
C ASP A 128 5.75 1.97 -0.49
N PHE A 129 6.47 3.06 -0.12
CA PHE A 129 5.96 4.41 -0.32
C PHE A 129 7.06 5.37 -0.77
N TYR A 130 6.68 6.23 -1.70
CA TYR A 130 7.49 7.34 -2.20
C TYR A 130 6.66 8.61 -2.28
N ILE A 131 7.21 9.71 -1.75
CA ILE A 131 6.62 11.05 -1.79
C ILE A 131 7.60 11.95 -2.56
N PRO A 132 7.36 12.21 -3.86
CA PRO A 132 8.31 12.90 -4.74
C PRO A 132 8.71 14.28 -4.27
N ASP A 133 7.74 15.12 -3.90
CA ASP A 133 7.96 16.51 -3.47
C ASP A 133 8.82 16.62 -2.22
N GLN A 134 8.78 15.60 -1.37
CA GLN A 134 9.60 15.51 -0.16
C GLN A 134 10.87 14.67 -0.34
N LYS A 135 11.10 14.11 -1.53
CA LYS A 135 12.18 13.17 -1.84
C LYS A 135 12.29 12.06 -0.77
N TRP A 136 11.15 11.57 -0.31
CA TRP A 136 11.04 10.72 0.85
C TRP A 136 10.61 9.31 0.47
N LEU A 137 11.44 8.33 0.84
CA LEU A 137 11.16 6.89 0.72
C LEU A 137 10.85 6.31 2.10
N VAL A 138 9.78 5.55 2.17
CA VAL A 138 9.35 4.84 3.37
C VAL A 138 9.16 3.37 3.04
N GLN A 139 9.86 2.52 3.77
CA GLN A 139 9.69 1.07 3.76
C GLN A 139 8.99 0.66 5.05
N VAL A 140 8.15 -0.37 4.99
CA VAL A 140 7.48 -0.90 6.18
C VAL A 140 7.90 -2.35 6.40
N SER A 141 8.39 -2.65 7.59
CA SER A 141 8.76 -4.01 7.95
C SER A 141 8.38 -4.30 9.40
N TYR A 142 7.51 -5.29 9.60
CA TYR A 142 7.00 -5.59 10.94
C TYR A 142 8.11 -5.96 11.92
N ASN A 143 9.10 -6.72 11.45
CA ASN A 143 10.25 -7.16 12.20
C ASN A 143 11.49 -7.21 11.29
N ILE A 144 12.57 -6.57 11.70
CA ILE A 144 13.86 -6.51 11.00
C ILE A 144 15.01 -7.06 11.85
N SER A 145 14.73 -7.84 12.90
CA SER A 145 15.76 -8.52 13.69
C SER A 145 16.49 -9.62 12.89
N ASP A 146 15.85 -10.17 11.85
CA ASP A 146 16.50 -11.04 10.88
C ASP A 146 17.44 -10.21 9.97
N THR A 147 18.72 -10.59 9.98
CA THR A 147 19.78 -9.89 9.23
C THR A 147 19.54 -9.92 7.71
N GLN A 148 18.97 -11.01 7.18
CA GLN A 148 18.71 -11.12 5.74
C GLN A 148 17.56 -10.18 5.33
N ILE A 149 16.48 -10.15 6.12
CA ILE A 149 15.37 -9.22 5.90
C ILE A 149 15.88 -7.79 5.97
N PHE A 150 16.59 -7.44 7.05
CA PHE A 150 17.14 -6.10 7.23
C PHE A 150 18.04 -5.67 6.07
N THR A 151 18.99 -6.52 5.66
CA THR A 151 19.90 -6.23 4.54
C THR A 151 19.14 -6.01 3.24
N ARG A 152 18.08 -6.79 2.98
CA ARG A 152 17.23 -6.64 1.80
C ARG A 152 16.53 -5.28 1.79
N GLU A 153 15.89 -4.89 2.90
CA GLU A 153 15.16 -3.62 3.01
C GLU A 153 16.10 -2.42 2.86
N VAL A 154 17.24 -2.43 3.53
CA VAL A 154 18.28 -1.39 3.42
C VAL A 154 18.78 -1.26 1.98
N ASN A 155 19.18 -2.37 1.36
CA ASN A 155 19.67 -2.36 -0.02
C ASN A 155 18.61 -1.89 -1.03
N GLY A 156 17.35 -2.26 -0.82
CA GLY A 156 16.22 -1.80 -1.63
C GLY A 156 16.06 -0.28 -1.57
N LEU A 157 16.04 0.27 -0.36
CA LEU A 157 15.97 1.72 -0.15
C LEU A 157 17.15 2.46 -0.77
N LEU A 158 18.38 2.01 -0.52
CA LEU A 158 19.59 2.65 -1.04
C LEU A 158 19.64 2.67 -2.58
N LYS A 159 19.30 1.54 -3.21
CA LYS A 159 19.24 1.45 -4.66
C LYS A 159 18.21 2.40 -5.26
N THR A 160 17.03 2.45 -4.65
CA THR A 160 15.95 3.36 -5.08
C THR A 160 16.31 4.81 -4.81
N ALA A 161 16.90 5.13 -3.66
CA ALA A 161 17.30 6.48 -3.31
C ALA A 161 18.35 7.06 -4.29
N LYS A 162 19.34 6.26 -4.69
CA LYS A 162 20.32 6.64 -5.71
C LYS A 162 19.65 6.95 -7.06
N PHE A 163 18.68 6.14 -7.46
CA PHE A 163 17.97 6.30 -8.74
C PHE A 163 17.02 7.51 -8.73
N LEU A 164 16.22 7.68 -7.67
CA LEU A 164 15.23 8.75 -7.56
C LEU A 164 15.81 10.05 -6.97
N LYS A 165 17.08 10.05 -6.52
CA LYS A 165 17.71 11.14 -5.78
C LYS A 165 16.92 11.52 -4.52
N ALA A 166 16.41 10.49 -3.83
CA ALA A 166 15.72 10.69 -2.57
C ALA A 166 16.71 11.11 -1.48
N GLU A 167 16.23 11.92 -0.54
CA GLU A 167 17.06 12.52 0.51
C GLU A 167 16.67 12.00 1.90
N LYS A 168 15.41 11.60 2.09
CA LYS A 168 14.89 11.09 3.34
C LYS A 168 14.53 9.60 3.19
N LEU A 169 15.16 8.75 4.02
CA LEU A 169 14.96 7.30 3.99
C LEU A 169 14.55 6.80 5.37
N GLN A 170 13.42 6.12 5.42
CA GLN A 170 12.89 5.57 6.67
C GLN A 170 12.43 4.12 6.51
N ILE A 171 12.66 3.31 7.53
CA ILE A 171 12.05 2.00 7.70
C ILE A 171 11.14 2.09 8.93
N VAL A 172 9.84 1.97 8.72
CA VAL A 172 8.86 1.95 9.81
C VAL A 172 8.67 0.52 10.29
N THR A 173 8.87 0.29 11.58
CA THR A 173 8.78 -1.03 12.20
C THR A 173 7.71 -1.06 13.30
N ARG A 174 7.43 -2.25 13.83
CA ARG A 174 6.59 -2.36 15.02
C ARG A 174 7.24 -1.67 16.22
N ASN A 175 8.48 -2.05 16.60
CA ASN A 175 9.11 -1.63 17.86
C ASN A 175 10.60 -1.31 17.75
N GLU A 176 11.24 -1.58 16.61
CA GLU A 176 12.69 -1.45 16.48
C GLU A 176 13.09 -0.02 16.12
N GLU A 177 14.16 0.45 16.75
CA GLU A 177 14.70 1.79 16.54
C GLU A 177 16.20 1.74 16.39
N ARG A 178 16.73 2.30 15.30
CA ARG A 178 18.17 2.49 15.05
C ARG A 178 18.41 3.42 13.87
N THR A 179 19.62 3.90 13.76
CA THR A 179 20.09 4.67 12.60
C THR A 179 21.16 3.87 11.86
N VAL A 180 21.10 3.87 10.54
CA VAL A 180 22.05 3.17 9.66
C VAL A 180 22.68 4.18 8.73
N GLU A 181 24.01 4.25 8.76
CA GLU A 181 24.81 5.05 7.84
C GLU A 181 25.44 4.11 6.80
N GLN A 182 25.04 4.25 5.54
CA GLN A 182 25.55 3.42 4.46
C GLN A 182 25.53 4.15 3.12
N ASP A 183 26.60 4.05 2.34
CA ASP A 183 26.73 4.62 0.99
C ASP A 183 26.45 6.13 0.92
N GLY A 184 26.74 6.87 2.00
CA GLY A 184 26.48 8.30 2.11
C GLY A 184 25.03 8.69 2.39
N PHE A 185 24.18 7.72 2.71
CA PHE A 185 22.80 7.92 3.15
C PHE A 185 22.63 7.58 4.62
N THR A 186 21.74 8.32 5.26
CA THR A 186 21.22 8.02 6.59
C THR A 186 19.84 7.36 6.45
N ILE A 187 19.67 6.16 6.99
CA ILE A 187 18.39 5.47 7.06
C ILE A 187 17.93 5.46 8.51
N GLU A 188 16.76 6.04 8.77
CA GLU A 188 16.15 6.02 10.09
C GLU A 188 15.19 4.82 10.22
N VAL A 189 15.49 3.91 11.12
CA VAL A 189 14.57 2.85 11.53
C VAL A 189 13.78 3.34 12.72
N ILE A 190 12.44 3.42 12.59
CA ILE A 190 11.59 4.10 13.57
C ILE A 190 10.39 3.22 13.91
N PRO A 191 10.08 2.99 15.20
CA PRO A 191 8.86 2.29 15.60
C PRO A 191 7.62 3.11 15.24
N ILE A 192 6.54 2.44 14.81
CA ILE A 192 5.32 3.05 14.29
C ILE A 192 4.72 4.12 15.24
N TRP A 193 4.70 3.85 16.54
CA TRP A 193 4.15 4.80 17.50
C TRP A 193 4.91 6.14 17.52
N LYS A 194 6.24 6.07 17.48
CA LYS A 194 7.11 7.27 17.43
C LYS A 194 6.98 7.99 16.08
N TRP A 195 6.95 7.21 14.99
CA TRP A 195 6.79 7.73 13.65
C TRP A 195 5.47 8.51 13.47
N MET A 196 4.36 8.00 14.02
CA MET A 196 3.07 8.70 13.99
C MET A 196 3.11 10.04 14.75
N ILE A 197 3.70 10.06 15.95
CA ILE A 197 3.89 11.32 16.72
C ILE A 197 4.72 12.34 15.92
N MET A 198 5.75 11.89 15.20
CA MET A 198 6.55 12.76 14.34
C MET A 198 5.77 13.33 13.15
N LEU A 199 4.78 12.62 12.63
CA LEU A 199 3.92 13.12 11.55
C LEU A 199 2.93 14.18 12.02
N GLU A 200 2.35 14.02 13.21
CA GLU A 200 1.36 14.96 13.78
C GLU A 200 1.97 16.33 14.12
N ASN A 201 3.30 16.41 14.32
CA ASN A 201 4.01 17.63 14.67
C ASN A 201 4.56 18.40 13.45
N LYS A 202 4.17 18.01 12.23
CA LYS A 202 4.51 18.70 10.98
C LYS A 202 3.32 19.47 10.43
#